data_6d612dea7e59215b522971d6a4303260
#
_entry.id   6d612dea7e59215b522971d6a4303260
#
_cell.length_a   1.000
_cell.length_b   1.000
_cell.length_c   1.000
_cell.angle_alpha   90.00
_cell.angle_beta   90.00
_cell.angle_gamma   90.00
#
_symmetry.space_group_name_H-M   'P 1'
#
loop_
_entity.id
_entity.type
_entity.pdbx_description
1 polymer ?
#
loop_
_entity_poly.entity_id
_entity_poly.type
_entity_poly.pdbx_seq_one_letter_code
_entity_poly.pdbx_strand_id
1 'polypeptide(L)'
;MSAKPDTGMFANLALRSRSVSLVQLVTSQIETMIRERRLVEGDQLPNERELCRQFGVSRTVVREAIAWLSAKNLLEVRGGAGGGIVVSAPTAENVSSSLSLLLSLEHDPSQHTKVLEVRRLLEVEIASLAAARRTDTDLDKMAAILAAHEQAQDDRERFAQLDLDFHVAIASATQNELFVILLDSLRGISMSVLRLGYSTPGNPQRALHYHRAILEQIAAGNAKGARTAMLSHLIEAEETMHLALALKAEDQPAGAPKEGLLL
;
A
#
# COMPACT_ATOMS: atom_id res chain seq x y z
N MET A 1 33.99 -5.70 -13.09
CA MET A 1 34.07 -7.18 -13.14
C MET A 1 32.87 -7.71 -12.38
N SER A 2 31.82 -8.11 -13.10
CA SER A 2 30.57 -8.61 -12.52
C SER A 2 30.80 -10.04 -12.01
N ALA A 3 30.62 -10.28 -10.73
CA ALA A 3 30.67 -11.63 -10.15
C ALA A 3 29.47 -12.43 -10.70
N LYS A 4 29.75 -13.54 -11.38
CA LYS A 4 28.72 -14.50 -11.78
C LYS A 4 28.09 -15.09 -10.52
N PRO A 5 26.74 -15.22 -10.46
CA PRO A 5 26.10 -15.92 -9.36
C PRO A 5 26.55 -17.37 -9.31
N ASP A 6 26.77 -17.86 -8.11
CA ASP A 6 27.18 -19.24 -7.82
C ASP A 6 26.16 -20.23 -8.41
N THR A 7 26.56 -20.99 -9.42
CA THR A 7 25.72 -21.95 -10.14
C THR A 7 25.35 -23.18 -9.31
N GLY A 8 25.84 -23.30 -8.06
CA GLY A 8 25.54 -24.42 -7.15
C GLY A 8 24.21 -24.27 -6.40
N MET A 9 23.67 -23.06 -6.27
CA MET A 9 22.50 -22.78 -5.40
C MET A 9 21.19 -23.41 -5.86
N PHE A 10 21.06 -23.76 -7.15
CA PHE A 10 19.84 -24.33 -7.73
C PHE A 10 20.08 -25.62 -8.54
N ALA A 11 21.20 -26.28 -8.36
CA ALA A 11 21.64 -27.41 -9.19
C ALA A 11 20.74 -28.67 -9.16
N ASN A 12 19.68 -28.71 -8.30
CA ASN A 12 18.77 -29.85 -8.16
C ASN A 12 17.30 -29.49 -8.41
N LEU A 13 17.00 -28.37 -9.08
CA LEU A 13 15.63 -28.08 -9.51
C LEU A 13 15.27 -28.85 -10.77
N ALA A 14 14.88 -30.12 -10.61
CA ALA A 14 14.23 -30.89 -11.67
C ALA A 14 12.85 -30.25 -11.97
N LEU A 15 12.73 -29.55 -13.10
CA LEU A 15 11.47 -29.08 -13.63
C LEU A 15 10.57 -30.29 -13.94
N ARG A 16 9.63 -30.58 -13.05
CA ARG A 16 8.56 -31.56 -13.30
C ARG A 16 7.62 -31.01 -14.36
N SER A 17 7.36 -31.80 -15.37
CA SER A 17 6.53 -31.53 -16.55
C SER A 17 5.14 -30.95 -16.25
N ARG A 18 4.59 -30.19 -17.19
CA ARG A 18 3.33 -29.44 -17.22
C ARG A 18 2.04 -30.27 -17.05
N SER A 19 1.94 -31.16 -16.10
CA SER A 19 0.62 -31.62 -15.61
C SER A 19 0.18 -30.61 -14.54
N VAL A 20 -1.04 -30.10 -14.63
CA VAL A 20 -1.63 -29.26 -13.57
C VAL A 20 -1.47 -30.03 -12.28
N SER A 21 -0.70 -29.49 -11.33
CA SER A 21 -0.40 -30.24 -10.11
C SER A 21 -1.70 -30.35 -9.28
N LEU A 22 -1.86 -31.46 -8.54
CA LEU A 22 -3.02 -31.61 -7.64
C LEU A 22 -3.12 -30.44 -6.66
N VAL A 23 -1.99 -29.84 -6.28
CA VAL A 23 -1.93 -28.61 -5.47
C VAL A 23 -2.65 -27.46 -6.17
N GLN A 24 -2.36 -27.23 -7.46
CA GLN A 24 -3.02 -26.18 -8.24
C GLN A 24 -4.51 -26.41 -8.41
N LEU A 25 -4.95 -27.67 -8.55
CA LEU A 25 -6.36 -28.00 -8.64
C LEU A 25 -7.09 -27.71 -7.33
N VAL A 26 -6.53 -28.12 -6.18
CA VAL A 26 -7.11 -27.82 -4.87
C VAL A 26 -7.14 -26.32 -4.61
N THR A 27 -6.02 -25.61 -4.90
CA THR A 27 -5.94 -24.16 -4.76
C THR A 27 -7.02 -23.45 -5.59
N SER A 28 -7.13 -23.78 -6.89
CA SER A 28 -8.09 -23.13 -7.77
C SER A 28 -9.56 -23.43 -7.39
N GLN A 29 -9.84 -24.60 -6.84
CA GLN A 29 -11.17 -24.92 -6.34
C GLN A 29 -11.56 -24.06 -5.13
N ILE A 30 -10.66 -23.92 -4.15
CA ILE A 30 -10.90 -23.04 -2.99
C ILE A 30 -11.01 -21.58 -3.42
N GLU A 31 -10.14 -21.09 -4.30
CA GLU A 31 -10.22 -19.74 -4.87
C GLU A 31 -11.58 -19.49 -5.58
N THR A 32 -12.08 -20.50 -6.30
CA THR A 32 -13.38 -20.39 -6.97
C THR A 32 -14.52 -20.31 -5.95
N MET A 33 -14.50 -21.11 -4.89
CA MET A 33 -15.50 -21.05 -3.81
C MET A 33 -15.53 -19.68 -3.13
N ILE A 34 -14.37 -19.08 -2.87
CA ILE A 34 -14.25 -17.71 -2.33
C ILE A 34 -14.81 -16.70 -3.34
N ARG A 35 -14.43 -16.78 -4.60
CA ARG A 35 -14.89 -15.86 -5.65
C ARG A 35 -16.39 -15.92 -5.89
N GLU A 36 -16.98 -17.12 -5.84
CA GLU A 36 -18.42 -17.33 -5.98
C GLU A 36 -19.20 -17.05 -4.68
N ARG A 37 -18.51 -16.53 -3.66
CA ARG A 37 -19.08 -16.25 -2.33
C ARG A 37 -19.72 -17.47 -1.64
N ARG A 38 -19.27 -18.66 -1.96
CA ARG A 38 -19.61 -19.89 -1.21
C ARG A 38 -18.79 -20.00 0.07
N LEU A 39 -17.64 -19.30 0.12
CA LEU A 39 -16.79 -19.06 1.29
C LEU A 39 -16.57 -17.56 1.37
N VAL A 40 -16.80 -16.97 2.55
CA VAL A 40 -16.59 -15.56 2.82
C VAL A 40 -15.54 -15.38 3.92
N GLU A 41 -15.00 -14.17 4.05
CA GLU A 41 -14.03 -13.84 5.10
C GLU A 41 -14.58 -14.21 6.49
N GLY A 42 -13.76 -14.88 7.28
CA GLY A 42 -14.12 -15.39 8.60
C GLY A 42 -14.67 -16.82 8.60
N ASP A 43 -15.04 -17.39 7.46
CA ASP A 43 -15.49 -18.77 7.37
C ASP A 43 -14.35 -19.74 7.71
N GLN A 44 -14.68 -20.75 8.51
CA GLN A 44 -13.74 -21.80 8.87
C GLN A 44 -13.82 -22.96 7.89
N LEU A 45 -12.70 -23.30 7.26
CA LEU A 45 -12.58 -24.49 6.42
C LEU A 45 -12.53 -25.75 7.29
N PRO A 46 -12.92 -26.92 6.73
CA PRO A 46 -12.65 -28.22 7.34
C PRO A 46 -11.15 -28.39 7.65
N ASN A 47 -10.83 -29.20 8.66
CA ASN A 47 -9.45 -29.49 8.99
C ASN A 47 -8.72 -30.26 7.86
N GLU A 48 -7.39 -30.30 7.90
CA GLU A 48 -6.56 -30.94 6.87
C GLU A 48 -7.02 -32.38 6.54
N ARG A 49 -7.38 -33.17 7.55
CA ARG A 49 -7.81 -34.56 7.36
C ARG A 49 -9.11 -34.65 6.57
N GLU A 50 -10.05 -33.78 6.87
CA GLU A 50 -11.33 -33.72 6.19
C GLU A 50 -11.17 -33.18 4.76
N LEU A 51 -10.33 -32.18 4.55
CA LEU A 51 -10.00 -31.69 3.21
C LEU A 51 -9.34 -32.78 2.35
N CYS A 52 -8.42 -33.58 2.92
CA CYS A 52 -7.86 -34.76 2.21
C CYS A 52 -8.96 -35.73 1.75
N ARG A 53 -9.94 -35.96 2.60
CA ARG A 53 -11.07 -36.88 2.28
C ARG A 53 -11.95 -36.28 1.18
N GLN A 54 -12.30 -35.02 1.27
CA GLN A 54 -13.18 -34.32 0.32
C GLN A 54 -12.57 -34.16 -1.06
N PHE A 55 -11.27 -33.78 -1.12
CA PHE A 55 -10.57 -33.61 -2.39
C PHE A 55 -9.96 -34.91 -2.94
N GLY A 56 -9.94 -36.00 -2.16
CA GLY A 56 -9.34 -37.27 -2.58
C GLY A 56 -7.81 -37.17 -2.81
N VAL A 57 -7.12 -36.31 -2.06
CA VAL A 57 -5.68 -36.05 -2.21
C VAL A 57 -4.90 -36.33 -0.93
N SER A 58 -3.57 -36.40 -1.06
CA SER A 58 -2.67 -36.60 0.08
C SER A 58 -2.62 -35.39 1.00
N ARG A 59 -2.20 -35.62 2.25
CA ARG A 59 -1.99 -34.56 3.25
C ARG A 59 -0.96 -33.51 2.80
N THR A 60 0.09 -33.95 2.11
CA THR A 60 1.10 -33.07 1.55
C THR A 60 0.48 -32.07 0.55
N VAL A 61 -0.37 -32.55 -0.36
CA VAL A 61 -1.05 -31.72 -1.35
C VAL A 61 -1.93 -30.67 -0.66
N VAL A 62 -2.72 -31.07 0.35
CA VAL A 62 -3.59 -30.14 1.10
C VAL A 62 -2.75 -29.07 1.81
N ARG A 63 -1.67 -29.47 2.50
CA ARG A 63 -0.81 -28.52 3.21
C ARG A 63 -0.12 -27.54 2.28
N GLU A 64 0.36 -27.99 1.12
CA GLU A 64 0.94 -27.12 0.10
C GLU A 64 -0.11 -26.16 -0.47
N ALA A 65 -1.34 -26.62 -0.73
CA ALA A 65 -2.42 -25.75 -1.21
C ALA A 65 -2.79 -24.69 -0.16
N ILE A 66 -2.90 -25.06 1.13
CA ILE A 66 -3.14 -24.12 2.22
C ILE A 66 -2.01 -23.11 2.31
N ALA A 67 -0.73 -23.56 2.26
CA ALA A 67 0.41 -22.67 2.30
C ALA A 67 0.40 -21.65 1.13
N TRP A 68 0.03 -22.10 -0.08
CA TRP A 68 -0.12 -21.24 -1.25
C TRP A 68 -1.23 -20.18 -1.08
N LEU A 69 -2.39 -20.60 -0.57
CA LEU A 69 -3.53 -19.72 -0.31
C LEU A 69 -3.23 -18.73 0.83
N SER A 70 -2.50 -19.18 1.86
CA SER A 70 -2.04 -18.30 2.93
C SER A 70 -1.01 -17.27 2.44
N ALA A 71 -0.10 -17.67 1.56
CA ALA A 71 0.84 -16.74 0.93
C ALA A 71 0.15 -15.66 0.07
N LYS A 72 -1.05 -15.96 -0.44
CA LYS A 72 -1.92 -14.99 -1.14
C LYS A 72 -2.86 -14.23 -0.20
N ASN A 73 -2.75 -14.44 1.10
CA ASN A 73 -3.66 -13.87 2.10
C ASN A 73 -5.15 -14.23 1.88
N LEU A 74 -5.43 -15.37 1.28
CA LEU A 74 -6.78 -15.91 1.11
C LEU A 74 -7.18 -16.85 2.24
N LEU A 75 -6.22 -17.41 2.97
CA LEU A 75 -6.41 -18.24 4.16
C LEU A 75 -5.46 -17.81 5.28
N GLU A 76 -5.92 -17.92 6.50
CA GLU A 76 -5.14 -17.79 7.72
C GLU A 76 -5.19 -19.10 8.51
N VAL A 77 -4.04 -19.59 8.96
CA VAL A 77 -3.96 -20.78 9.84
C VAL A 77 -3.79 -20.31 11.29
N ARG A 78 -4.84 -20.47 12.09
CA ARG A 78 -4.85 -20.11 13.51
C ARG A 78 -4.51 -21.32 14.37
N GLY A 79 -3.57 -21.15 15.28
CA GLY A 79 -3.19 -22.20 16.26
C GLY A 79 -4.05 -22.17 17.52
N GLY A 80 -3.96 -23.26 18.33
CA GLY A 80 -4.58 -23.34 19.66
C GLY A 80 -5.99 -23.95 19.69
N ALA A 81 -6.58 -24.00 20.89
CA ALA A 81 -7.94 -24.54 21.11
C ALA A 81 -8.97 -23.58 20.44
N GLY A 82 -9.64 -24.05 19.39
CA GLY A 82 -10.54 -23.23 18.57
C GLY A 82 -9.88 -22.63 17.32
N GLY A 83 -8.60 -22.92 17.08
CA GLY A 83 -7.90 -22.59 15.85
C GLY A 83 -8.36 -23.43 14.67
N GLY A 84 -7.88 -23.08 13.46
CA GLY A 84 -8.25 -23.78 12.22
C GLY A 84 -7.76 -23.03 11.01
N ILE A 85 -8.28 -23.43 9.85
CA ILE A 85 -8.03 -22.76 8.58
C ILE A 85 -9.21 -21.83 8.34
N VAL A 86 -8.95 -20.51 8.30
CA VAL A 86 -10.00 -19.49 8.19
C VAL A 86 -9.81 -18.71 6.88
N VAL A 87 -10.90 -18.41 6.20
CA VAL A 87 -10.88 -17.56 5.01
C VAL A 87 -10.53 -16.14 5.42
N SER A 88 -9.54 -15.57 4.73
CA SER A 88 -9.15 -14.17 4.85
C SER A 88 -9.25 -13.45 3.51
N ALA A 89 -9.21 -12.14 3.52
CA ALA A 89 -9.15 -11.31 2.32
C ALA A 89 -7.81 -10.61 2.22
N PRO A 90 -7.24 -10.45 1.02
CA PRO A 90 -6.09 -9.57 0.83
C PRO A 90 -6.41 -8.16 1.30
N THR A 91 -5.54 -7.58 2.09
CA THR A 91 -5.67 -6.21 2.59
C THR A 91 -4.88 -5.22 1.72
N ALA A 92 -5.17 -3.94 1.87
CA ALA A 92 -4.37 -2.87 1.28
C ALA A 92 -2.88 -3.00 1.69
N GLU A 93 -2.61 -3.44 2.93
CA GLU A 93 -1.25 -3.66 3.44
C GLU A 93 -0.51 -4.77 2.66
N ASN A 94 -1.19 -5.86 2.30
CA ASN A 94 -0.60 -6.92 1.48
C ASN A 94 -0.21 -6.42 0.08
N VAL A 95 -1.06 -5.59 -0.53
CA VAL A 95 -0.79 -4.95 -1.82
C VAL A 95 0.37 -3.97 -1.69
N SER A 96 0.35 -3.14 -0.65
CA SER A 96 1.40 -2.17 -0.33
C SER A 96 2.76 -2.83 -0.15
N SER A 97 2.83 -3.90 0.64
CA SER A 97 4.08 -4.64 0.88
C SER A 97 4.66 -5.22 -0.42
N SER A 98 3.80 -5.80 -1.27
CA SER A 98 4.22 -6.36 -2.55
C SER A 98 4.70 -5.28 -3.53
N LEU A 99 4.01 -4.13 -3.58
CA LEU A 99 4.40 -3.00 -4.41
C LEU A 99 5.69 -2.35 -3.91
N SER A 100 5.83 -2.16 -2.60
CA SER A 100 7.04 -1.64 -1.98
C SER A 100 8.25 -2.52 -2.27
N LEU A 101 8.09 -3.86 -2.18
CA LEU A 101 9.14 -4.80 -2.53
C LEU A 101 9.52 -4.67 -4.02
N LEU A 102 8.54 -4.64 -4.93
CA LEU A 102 8.78 -4.48 -6.36
C LEU A 102 9.61 -3.23 -6.65
N LEU A 103 9.22 -2.12 -6.07
CA LEU A 103 9.88 -0.83 -6.28
C LEU A 103 11.26 -0.78 -5.63
N SER A 104 11.48 -1.42 -4.48
CA SER A 104 12.80 -1.49 -3.84
C SER A 104 13.83 -2.29 -4.64
N LEU A 105 13.38 -3.24 -5.47
CA LEU A 105 14.25 -4.05 -6.32
C LEU A 105 14.75 -3.30 -7.56
N GLU A 106 14.05 -2.27 -8.01
CA GLU A 106 14.39 -1.57 -9.25
C GLU A 106 15.59 -0.61 -9.12
N HIS A 107 15.98 -0.19 -7.90
CA HIS A 107 17.10 0.74 -7.63
C HIS A 107 17.07 2.00 -8.54
N ASP A 108 15.87 2.44 -8.91
CA ASP A 108 15.67 3.56 -9.83
C ASP A 108 15.52 4.88 -9.04
N PRO A 109 16.46 5.83 -9.19
CA PRO A 109 16.37 7.14 -8.53
C PRO A 109 15.09 7.92 -8.88
N SER A 110 14.43 7.59 -10.00
CA SER A 110 13.20 8.25 -10.44
C SER A 110 11.91 7.70 -9.81
N GLN A 111 12.00 6.70 -8.95
CA GLN A 111 10.81 6.09 -8.30
C GLN A 111 9.92 7.11 -7.60
N HIS A 112 10.52 8.05 -6.87
CA HIS A 112 9.78 9.10 -6.17
C HIS A 112 8.94 9.94 -7.13
N THR A 113 9.51 10.32 -8.28
CA THR A 113 8.80 11.07 -9.33
C THR A 113 7.64 10.27 -9.91
N LYS A 114 7.84 8.97 -10.18
CA LYS A 114 6.76 8.08 -10.69
C LYS A 114 5.60 7.97 -9.72
N VAL A 115 5.88 7.86 -8.41
CA VAL A 115 4.84 7.81 -7.38
C VAL A 115 4.06 9.12 -7.30
N LEU A 116 4.74 10.26 -7.34
CA LEU A 116 4.09 11.59 -7.34
C LEU A 116 3.23 11.80 -8.59
N GLU A 117 3.68 11.32 -9.76
CA GLU A 117 2.88 11.36 -10.99
C GLU A 117 1.58 10.56 -10.83
N VAL A 118 1.63 9.34 -10.28
CA VAL A 118 0.44 8.51 -10.03
C VAL A 118 -0.47 9.17 -9.00
N ARG A 119 0.06 9.68 -7.89
CA ARG A 119 -0.70 10.41 -6.88
C ARG A 119 -1.42 11.61 -7.49
N ARG A 120 -0.74 12.42 -8.29
CA ARG A 120 -1.34 13.59 -8.94
C ARG A 120 -2.51 13.21 -9.85
N LEU A 121 -2.40 12.13 -10.62
CA LEU A 121 -3.48 11.65 -11.48
C LEU A 121 -4.69 11.15 -10.68
N LEU A 122 -4.46 10.44 -9.57
CA LEU A 122 -5.52 9.85 -8.77
C LEU A 122 -6.15 10.85 -7.80
N GLU A 123 -5.34 11.54 -6.99
CA GLU A 123 -5.82 12.30 -5.84
C GLU A 123 -6.56 13.58 -6.22
N VAL A 124 -6.22 14.17 -7.36
CA VAL A 124 -6.94 15.32 -7.92
C VAL A 124 -8.41 14.96 -8.25
N GLU A 125 -8.63 13.78 -8.84
CA GLU A 125 -9.99 13.28 -9.12
C GLU A 125 -10.68 12.77 -7.84
N ILE A 126 -9.94 12.12 -6.96
CA ILE A 126 -10.43 11.67 -5.66
C ILE A 126 -10.98 12.85 -4.85
N ALA A 127 -10.26 13.97 -4.76
CA ALA A 127 -10.73 15.16 -4.04
C ALA A 127 -12.02 15.73 -4.64
N SER A 128 -12.13 15.77 -5.97
CA SER A 128 -13.33 16.17 -6.68
C SER A 128 -14.54 15.26 -6.36
N LEU A 129 -14.32 13.94 -6.37
CA LEU A 129 -15.36 12.96 -6.05
C LEU A 129 -15.75 13.00 -4.57
N ALA A 130 -14.77 13.17 -3.68
CA ALA A 130 -15.00 13.32 -2.24
C ALA A 130 -15.92 14.53 -1.96
N ALA A 131 -15.65 15.68 -2.57
CA ALA A 131 -16.52 16.85 -2.44
C ALA A 131 -17.97 16.59 -2.85
N ALA A 132 -18.19 15.73 -3.84
CA ALA A 132 -19.53 15.39 -4.33
C ALA A 132 -20.25 14.31 -3.50
N ARG A 133 -19.51 13.46 -2.76
CA ARG A 133 -20.04 12.23 -2.14
C ARG A 133 -19.90 12.16 -0.63
N ARG A 134 -19.05 13.02 -0.03
CA ARG A 134 -18.74 13.01 1.41
C ARG A 134 -20.00 13.04 2.26
N THR A 135 -19.96 12.36 3.39
CA THR A 135 -20.92 12.48 4.48
C THR A 135 -20.39 13.43 5.57
N ASP A 136 -21.23 13.82 6.52
CA ASP A 136 -20.78 14.60 7.69
C ASP A 136 -19.76 13.82 8.53
N THR A 137 -19.91 12.49 8.65
CA THR A 137 -18.94 11.62 9.32
C THR A 137 -17.58 11.64 8.65
N ASP A 138 -17.51 11.74 7.33
CA ASP A 138 -16.24 11.85 6.59
C ASP A 138 -15.58 13.20 6.86
N LEU A 139 -16.36 14.28 6.92
CA LEU A 139 -15.86 15.62 7.28
C LEU A 139 -15.29 15.65 8.70
N ASP A 140 -16.00 15.06 9.67
CA ASP A 140 -15.53 14.97 11.06
C ASP A 140 -14.20 14.21 11.15
N LYS A 141 -14.05 13.09 10.41
CA LYS A 141 -12.80 12.32 10.35
C LYS A 141 -11.66 13.14 9.76
N MET A 142 -11.87 13.78 8.63
CA MET A 142 -10.85 14.62 7.99
C MET A 142 -10.44 15.78 8.89
N ALA A 143 -11.38 16.45 9.56
CA ALA A 143 -11.11 17.53 10.49
C ALA A 143 -10.32 17.06 11.71
N ALA A 144 -10.65 15.89 12.28
CA ALA A 144 -9.92 15.32 13.40
C ALA A 144 -8.46 14.97 13.03
N ILE A 145 -8.24 14.39 11.83
CA ILE A 145 -6.90 14.09 11.33
C ILE A 145 -6.11 15.39 11.12
N LEU A 146 -6.72 16.40 10.51
CA LEU A 146 -6.06 17.69 10.29
C LEU A 146 -5.70 18.39 11.59
N ALA A 147 -6.56 18.34 12.61
CA ALA A 147 -6.26 18.89 13.93
C ALA A 147 -5.08 18.15 14.61
N ALA A 148 -5.00 16.82 14.47
CA ALA A 148 -3.87 16.04 14.95
C ALA A 148 -2.58 16.37 14.16
N HIS A 149 -2.69 16.58 12.85
CA HIS A 149 -1.60 16.95 11.97
C HIS A 149 -0.99 18.31 12.36
N GLU A 150 -1.83 19.29 12.72
CA GLU A 150 -1.40 20.60 13.22
C GLU A 150 -0.60 20.52 14.51
N GLN A 151 -0.88 19.54 15.37
CA GLN A 151 -0.16 19.34 16.64
C GLN A 151 1.15 18.56 16.49
N ALA A 152 1.35 17.88 15.36
CA ALA A 152 2.49 17.01 15.13
C ALA A 152 3.67 17.71 14.39
N GLN A 153 3.68 19.05 14.23
CA GLN A 153 4.64 19.76 13.39
C GLN A 153 6.10 19.53 13.81
N ASP A 154 6.37 19.24 15.07
CA ASP A 154 7.71 18.99 15.61
C ASP A 154 8.10 17.49 15.55
N ASP A 155 7.16 16.60 15.25
CA ASP A 155 7.38 15.16 15.07
C ASP A 155 7.22 14.78 13.59
N ARG A 156 8.34 14.75 12.86
CA ARG A 156 8.36 14.51 11.40
C ARG A 156 7.73 13.18 11.00
N GLU A 157 7.95 12.15 11.80
CA GLU A 157 7.40 10.81 11.50
C GLU A 157 5.89 10.83 11.64
N ARG A 158 5.40 11.34 12.76
CA ARG A 158 3.98 11.47 13.02
C ARG A 158 3.30 12.42 12.04
N PHE A 159 3.98 13.51 11.68
CA PHE A 159 3.49 14.46 10.69
C PHE A 159 3.29 13.79 9.32
N ALA A 160 4.29 13.05 8.82
CA ALA A 160 4.19 12.33 7.55
C ALA A 160 3.10 11.24 7.57
N GLN A 161 2.91 10.55 8.70
CA GLN A 161 1.82 9.58 8.84
C GLN A 161 0.46 10.25 8.72
N LEU A 162 0.24 11.36 9.42
CA LEU A 162 -1.01 12.10 9.42
C LEU A 162 -1.32 12.76 8.07
N ASP A 163 -0.28 13.16 7.33
CA ASP A 163 -0.41 13.59 5.94
C ASP A 163 -1.08 12.49 5.09
N LEU A 164 -0.51 11.29 5.11
CA LEU A 164 -1.05 10.17 4.34
C LEU A 164 -2.43 9.74 4.84
N ASP A 165 -2.67 9.77 6.15
CA ASP A 165 -3.98 9.47 6.73
C ASP A 165 -5.06 10.45 6.25
N PHE A 166 -4.70 11.74 6.09
CA PHE A 166 -5.61 12.75 5.53
C PHE A 166 -5.98 12.44 4.08
N HIS A 167 -5.02 12.10 3.23
CA HIS A 167 -5.26 11.71 1.84
C HIS A 167 -6.12 10.43 1.72
N VAL A 168 -5.87 9.44 2.59
CA VAL A 168 -6.69 8.21 2.65
C VAL A 168 -8.12 8.53 3.14
N ALA A 169 -8.29 9.46 4.08
CA ALA A 169 -9.61 9.89 4.53
C ALA A 169 -10.40 10.58 3.40
N ILE A 170 -9.74 11.39 2.57
CA ILE A 170 -10.36 11.97 1.36
C ILE A 170 -10.78 10.86 0.38
N ALA A 171 -9.93 9.83 0.18
CA ALA A 171 -10.28 8.70 -0.66
C ALA A 171 -11.49 7.93 -0.12
N SER A 172 -11.57 7.72 1.19
CA SER A 172 -12.72 7.09 1.85
C SER A 172 -14.02 7.85 1.60
N ALA A 173 -13.98 9.18 1.62
CA ALA A 173 -15.13 10.05 1.36
C ALA A 173 -15.68 9.93 -0.08
N THR A 174 -14.96 9.30 -1.00
CA THR A 174 -15.47 8.99 -2.35
C THR A 174 -16.48 7.85 -2.36
N GLN A 175 -16.64 7.11 -1.27
CA GLN A 175 -17.44 5.87 -1.18
C GLN A 175 -16.99 4.80 -2.19
N ASN A 176 -15.70 4.79 -2.54
CA ASN A 176 -15.09 3.81 -3.43
C ASN A 176 -13.80 3.24 -2.79
N GLU A 177 -13.93 2.05 -2.25
CA GLU A 177 -12.85 1.36 -1.52
C GLU A 177 -11.59 1.13 -2.37
N LEU A 178 -11.72 1.04 -3.69
CA LEU A 178 -10.56 0.86 -4.57
C LEU A 178 -9.59 2.05 -4.50
N PHE A 179 -10.09 3.27 -4.33
CA PHE A 179 -9.21 4.44 -4.16
C PHE A 179 -8.44 4.38 -2.84
N VAL A 180 -9.09 3.91 -1.78
CA VAL A 180 -8.45 3.69 -0.48
C VAL A 180 -7.33 2.66 -0.61
N ILE A 181 -7.62 1.50 -1.22
CA ILE A 181 -6.63 0.43 -1.45
C ILE A 181 -5.45 0.93 -2.28
N LEU A 182 -5.71 1.66 -3.36
CA LEU A 182 -4.66 2.18 -4.24
C LEU A 182 -3.75 3.19 -3.52
N LEU A 183 -4.31 4.17 -2.81
CA LEU A 183 -3.50 5.17 -2.09
C LEU A 183 -2.74 4.54 -0.94
N ASP A 184 -3.38 3.67 -0.16
CA ASP A 184 -2.72 3.00 0.96
C ASP A 184 -1.62 2.04 0.47
N SER A 185 -1.76 1.44 -0.71
CA SER A 185 -0.70 0.63 -1.31
C SER A 185 0.54 1.43 -1.73
N LEU A 186 0.42 2.74 -1.90
CA LEU A 186 1.55 3.65 -2.16
C LEU A 186 2.16 4.24 -0.87
N ARG A 187 1.57 3.95 0.30
CA ARG A 187 1.93 4.55 1.59
C ARG A 187 3.43 4.43 1.91
N GLY A 188 4.01 3.23 1.78
CA GLY A 188 5.41 2.98 2.13
C GLY A 188 6.39 3.84 1.35
N ILE A 189 6.15 4.02 0.05
CA ILE A 189 6.99 4.83 -0.84
C ILE A 189 6.73 6.32 -0.59
N SER A 190 5.46 6.71 -0.48
CA SER A 190 5.08 8.09 -0.18
C SER A 190 5.67 8.57 1.14
N MET A 191 5.74 7.69 2.15
CA MET A 191 6.35 7.99 3.45
C MET A 191 7.83 8.40 3.32
N SER A 192 8.62 7.70 2.50
CA SER A 192 10.04 8.05 2.29
C SER A 192 10.21 9.41 1.60
N VAL A 193 9.31 9.74 0.67
CA VAL A 193 9.27 11.05 0.00
C VAL A 193 8.94 12.16 0.98
N LEU A 194 7.89 11.98 1.79
CA LEU A 194 7.41 12.98 2.75
C LEU A 194 8.43 13.27 3.84
N ARG A 195 9.07 12.23 4.39
CA ARG A 195 10.15 12.40 5.38
C ARG A 195 11.28 13.29 4.85
N LEU A 196 11.62 13.14 3.59
CA LEU A 196 12.63 13.97 2.94
C LEU A 196 12.12 15.41 2.77
N GLY A 197 10.93 15.60 2.24
CA GLY A 197 10.30 16.91 2.04
C GLY A 197 10.14 17.68 3.34
N TYR A 198 9.67 17.03 4.41
CA TYR A 198 9.46 17.67 5.72
C TYR A 198 10.76 18.01 6.48
N SER A 199 11.93 17.63 5.97
CA SER A 199 13.21 18.17 6.45
C SER A 199 13.46 19.60 6.00
N THR A 200 12.74 20.10 4.99
CA THR A 200 12.87 21.46 4.48
C THR A 200 12.14 22.46 5.40
N PRO A 201 12.80 23.52 5.87
CA PRO A 201 12.19 24.52 6.75
C PRO A 201 10.91 25.13 6.15
N GLY A 202 9.88 25.28 6.99
CA GLY A 202 8.59 25.86 6.60
C GLY A 202 7.67 24.93 5.79
N ASN A 203 8.10 23.73 5.44
CA ASN A 203 7.27 22.81 4.69
C ASN A 203 6.04 22.29 5.47
N PRO A 204 6.13 21.96 6.77
CA PRO A 204 4.93 21.56 7.54
C PRO A 204 3.82 22.60 7.50
N GLN A 205 4.15 23.90 7.64
CA GLN A 205 3.17 24.97 7.60
C GLN A 205 2.52 25.12 6.22
N ARG A 206 3.28 24.93 5.14
CA ARG A 206 2.74 24.95 3.77
C ARG A 206 1.82 23.77 3.52
N ALA A 207 2.19 22.55 3.91
CA ALA A 207 1.35 21.38 3.79
C ALA A 207 0.00 21.57 4.50
N LEU A 208 0.03 22.05 5.76
CA LEU A 208 -1.20 22.36 6.52
C LEU A 208 -2.06 23.43 5.86
N HIS A 209 -1.46 24.45 5.26
CA HIS A 209 -2.20 25.47 4.51
C HIS A 209 -3.00 24.85 3.36
N TYR A 210 -2.38 23.99 2.57
CA TYR A 210 -3.06 23.29 1.47
C TYR A 210 -4.11 22.30 1.97
N HIS A 211 -3.84 21.55 3.02
CA HIS A 211 -4.81 20.60 3.57
C HIS A 211 -6.08 21.30 4.08
N ARG A 212 -5.94 22.48 4.74
CA ARG A 212 -7.10 23.30 5.12
C ARG A 212 -7.91 23.74 3.91
N ALA A 213 -7.23 24.22 2.86
CA ALA A 213 -7.91 24.64 1.63
C ALA A 213 -8.65 23.47 0.95
N ILE A 214 -8.05 22.28 0.92
CA ILE A 214 -8.69 21.08 0.38
C ILE A 214 -9.94 20.72 1.18
N LEU A 215 -9.82 20.65 2.52
CA LEU A 215 -10.94 20.32 3.41
C LEU A 215 -12.07 21.33 3.27
N GLU A 216 -11.77 22.63 3.19
CA GLU A 216 -12.76 23.70 2.98
C GLU A 216 -13.57 23.48 1.69
N GLN A 217 -12.91 23.17 0.58
CA GLN A 217 -13.57 22.94 -0.70
C GLN A 217 -14.40 21.64 -0.68
N ILE A 218 -13.91 20.58 -0.03
CA ILE A 218 -14.66 19.34 0.16
C ILE A 218 -15.88 19.59 1.03
N ALA A 219 -15.75 20.30 2.14
CA ALA A 219 -16.85 20.62 3.04
C ALA A 219 -17.94 21.45 2.34
N ALA A 220 -17.53 22.41 1.51
CA ALA A 220 -18.44 23.22 0.69
C ALA A 220 -19.13 22.43 -0.46
N GLY A 221 -18.75 21.16 -0.70
CA GLY A 221 -19.25 20.41 -1.85
C GLY A 221 -18.75 20.94 -3.19
N ASN A 222 -17.67 21.75 -3.19
CA ASN A 222 -17.11 22.38 -4.38
C ASN A 222 -16.12 21.44 -5.07
N ALA A 223 -16.63 20.53 -5.91
CA ALA A 223 -15.81 19.53 -6.62
C ALA A 223 -14.68 20.16 -7.46
N LYS A 224 -14.95 21.27 -8.15
CA LYS A 224 -13.94 21.97 -8.96
C LYS A 224 -12.88 22.64 -8.08
N GLY A 225 -13.29 23.26 -6.97
CA GLY A 225 -12.39 23.86 -6.00
C GLY A 225 -11.50 22.83 -5.33
N ALA A 226 -12.07 21.70 -4.89
CA ALA A 226 -11.32 20.58 -4.28
C ALA A 226 -10.27 20.00 -5.22
N ARG A 227 -10.63 19.81 -6.50
CA ARG A 227 -9.71 19.41 -7.57
C ARG A 227 -8.53 20.37 -7.70
N THR A 228 -8.81 21.67 -7.75
CA THR A 228 -7.77 22.71 -7.90
C THR A 228 -6.87 22.78 -6.67
N ALA A 229 -7.45 22.75 -5.47
CA ALA A 229 -6.70 22.79 -4.22
C ALA A 229 -5.75 21.57 -4.09
N MET A 230 -6.25 20.36 -4.40
CA MET A 230 -5.43 19.15 -4.39
C MET A 230 -4.30 19.20 -5.42
N LEU A 231 -4.58 19.67 -6.64
CA LEU A 231 -3.55 19.83 -7.67
C LEU A 231 -2.44 20.79 -7.20
N SER A 232 -2.80 21.94 -6.65
CA SER A 232 -1.84 22.91 -6.12
C SER A 232 -0.99 22.34 -5.00
N HIS A 233 -1.61 21.57 -4.09
CA HIS A 233 -0.92 20.87 -3.02
C HIS A 233 0.14 19.88 -3.55
N LEU A 234 -0.24 19.03 -4.51
CA LEU A 234 0.66 18.00 -5.03
C LEU A 234 1.80 18.58 -5.88
N ILE A 235 1.57 19.69 -6.60
CA ILE A 235 2.63 20.42 -7.32
C ILE A 235 3.65 20.99 -6.31
N GLU A 236 3.18 21.63 -5.24
CA GLU A 236 4.06 22.16 -4.20
C GLU A 236 4.86 21.07 -3.49
N ALA A 237 4.23 19.93 -3.19
CA ALA A 237 4.90 18.78 -2.61
C ALA A 237 6.01 18.22 -3.53
N GLU A 238 5.76 18.17 -4.84
CA GLU A 238 6.75 17.77 -5.85
C GLU A 238 7.94 18.73 -5.90
N GLU A 239 7.68 20.03 -5.94
CA GLU A 239 8.73 21.08 -5.92
C GLU A 239 9.58 21.02 -4.65
N THR A 240 8.96 20.86 -3.50
CA THR A 240 9.65 20.73 -2.22
C THR A 240 10.51 19.46 -2.16
N MET A 241 10.04 18.35 -2.69
CA MET A 241 10.82 17.12 -2.78
C MET A 241 12.06 17.33 -3.67
N HIS A 242 11.89 17.93 -4.85
CA HIS A 242 13.03 18.22 -5.74
C HIS A 242 14.08 19.10 -5.06
N LEU A 243 13.65 20.13 -4.33
CA LEU A 243 14.54 20.98 -3.55
C LEU A 243 15.28 20.17 -2.47
N ALA A 244 14.58 19.34 -1.71
CA ALA A 244 15.17 18.51 -0.67
C ALA A 244 16.21 17.51 -1.22
N LEU A 245 15.95 16.93 -2.41
CA LEU A 245 16.89 16.05 -3.10
C LEU A 245 18.14 16.80 -3.57
N ALA A 246 17.98 18.02 -4.11
CA ALA A 246 19.10 18.88 -4.55
C ALA A 246 20.01 19.25 -3.36
N LEU A 247 19.44 19.70 -2.25
CA LEU A 247 20.19 20.02 -1.02
C LEU A 247 20.96 18.81 -0.48
N LYS A 248 20.34 17.63 -0.49
CA LYS A 248 21.01 16.38 -0.06
C LYS A 248 22.16 15.96 -0.97
N ALA A 249 22.08 16.28 -2.26
CA ALA A 249 23.15 15.98 -3.22
C ALA A 249 24.37 16.93 -3.03
N GLU A 250 24.13 18.17 -2.64
CA GLU A 250 25.19 19.16 -2.33
C GLU A 250 25.94 18.84 -1.03
N ASP A 251 25.25 18.25 -0.04
CA ASP A 251 25.82 17.87 1.26
C ASP A 251 26.69 16.59 1.22
N GLN A 252 26.68 15.82 0.11
CA GLN A 252 27.54 14.66 -0.05
C GLN A 252 28.91 15.07 -0.57
N PRO A 253 30.01 14.88 0.20
CA PRO A 253 31.36 15.21 -0.27
C PRO A 253 31.69 14.36 -1.50
N ALA A 254 32.21 15.01 -2.54
CA ALA A 254 32.68 14.39 -3.76
C ALA A 254 33.75 13.31 -3.43
N GLY A 255 33.36 12.04 -3.41
CA GLY A 255 34.30 10.93 -3.16
C GLY A 255 33.85 9.84 -2.17
N ALA A 256 32.66 9.95 -1.58
CA ALA A 256 32.15 8.84 -0.78
C ALA A 256 31.68 7.68 -1.68
N PRO A 257 32.04 6.42 -1.40
CA PRO A 257 31.49 5.27 -2.10
C PRO A 257 29.96 5.29 -1.92
N LYS A 258 29.21 4.98 -3.00
CA LYS A 258 27.75 4.84 -2.94
C LYS A 258 27.43 3.68 -2.00
N GLU A 259 27.43 3.93 -0.71
CA GLU A 259 26.81 3.03 0.25
C GLU A 259 25.33 3.03 -0.04
N GLY A 260 24.83 1.85 -0.38
CA GLY A 260 23.44 1.64 -0.70
C GLY A 260 22.56 2.19 0.42
N LEU A 261 21.62 3.01 0.05
CA LEU A 261 20.55 3.48 0.93
C LEU A 261 19.68 2.26 1.30
N LEU A 262 20.16 1.50 2.28
CA LEU A 262 19.37 0.52 3.02
C LEU A 262 18.51 1.31 4.00
N LEU A 263 17.24 1.45 3.67
CA LEU A 263 16.14 1.58 4.63
C LEU A 263 14.88 0.99 4.02
#